data_9be874f331cefcf6d34f3b22ef1f5bac
#
_entry.id   9be874f331cefcf6d34f3b22ef1f5bac
#
_cell.length_a   1.000
_cell.length_b   1.000
_cell.length_c   1.000
_cell.angle_alpha   90.00
_cell.angle_beta   90.00
_cell.angle_gamma   90.00
#
_symmetry.space_group_name_H-M   'P 1'
#
loop_
_entity.id
_entity.type
_entity.pdbx_description
1 polymer ?
#
loop_
_entity_poly.entity_id
_entity_poly.type
_entity_poly.pdbx_seq_one_letter_code
_entity_poly.pdbx_strand_id
1 'polypeptide(L)'
;MASQILNHSVYLVRKLGVVLLIMLVQISFGSVAFAQTPGYEKITWDDLLNEEWYAQMRKDVASYGRMAFLKDGSEEAEKLMKSLRQKLDEAPVAPKYIGRKIRMPGFVVPLDAVRDGRREFLLVPYFGACIHTPPPPANQIVLVSPHSKLKLSKPLESMDVVWVEGELKEARTQTQSGVSGYSLEAIQIYPYKALHQNKK
;
A
#
# COMPACT_ATOMS: atom_id res chain seq x y z
N MET A 1 25.73 71.89 -6.37
CA MET A 1 24.68 71.09 -7.10
C MET A 1 25.23 69.76 -7.62
N ALA A 2 26.45 69.60 -8.09
CA ALA A 2 26.96 68.37 -8.67
C ALA A 2 27.11 67.20 -7.66
N SER A 3 27.43 67.45 -6.40
CA SER A 3 27.63 66.38 -5.40
C SER A 3 26.36 65.67 -4.94
N GLN A 4 25.22 66.31 -4.97
CA GLN A 4 23.92 65.69 -4.58
C GLN A 4 23.38 64.77 -5.67
N ILE A 5 23.65 65.04 -6.93
CA ILE A 5 23.22 64.18 -8.05
C ILE A 5 24.05 62.89 -8.07
N LEU A 6 25.34 62.97 -7.75
CA LEU A 6 26.22 61.80 -7.70
C LEU A 6 25.83 60.82 -6.58
N ASN A 7 25.46 61.33 -5.39
CA ASN A 7 25.02 60.50 -4.27
C ASN A 7 23.67 59.81 -4.52
N HIS A 8 22.78 60.49 -5.24
CA HIS A 8 21.46 59.90 -5.56
C HIS A 8 21.57 58.77 -6.57
N SER A 9 22.48 58.92 -7.56
CA SER A 9 22.73 57.90 -8.57
C SER A 9 23.39 56.65 -7.96
N VAL A 10 24.34 56.80 -7.07
CA VAL A 10 24.99 55.69 -6.34
C VAL A 10 24.00 54.95 -5.43
N TYR A 11 23.05 55.67 -4.82
CA TYR A 11 22.02 55.08 -3.97
C TYR A 11 21.02 54.26 -4.76
N LEU A 12 20.62 54.75 -5.94
CA LEU A 12 19.71 54.00 -6.86
C LEU A 12 20.35 52.71 -7.37
N VAL A 13 21.63 52.75 -7.79
CA VAL A 13 22.34 51.58 -8.29
C VAL A 13 22.50 50.51 -7.17
N ARG A 14 22.81 50.96 -5.92
CA ARG A 14 22.86 50.03 -4.77
C ARG A 14 21.50 49.36 -4.48
N LYS A 15 20.39 50.13 -4.51
CA LYS A 15 19.04 49.56 -4.33
C LYS A 15 18.67 48.59 -5.45
N LEU A 16 18.97 48.93 -6.72
CA LEU A 16 18.70 48.05 -7.86
C LEU A 16 19.51 46.74 -7.73
N GLY A 17 20.78 46.82 -7.30
CA GLY A 17 21.62 45.64 -7.07
C GLY A 17 21.12 44.74 -5.98
N VAL A 18 20.59 45.28 -4.86
CA VAL A 18 20.03 44.51 -3.75
C VAL A 18 18.69 43.83 -4.18
N VAL A 19 17.82 44.53 -4.94
CA VAL A 19 16.59 43.95 -5.44
C VAL A 19 16.88 42.82 -6.43
N LEU A 20 17.87 42.99 -7.31
CA LEU A 20 18.27 41.95 -8.26
C LEU A 20 18.89 40.75 -7.55
N LEU A 21 19.64 40.93 -6.47
CA LEU A 21 20.20 39.87 -5.66
C LEU A 21 19.13 39.10 -4.92
N ILE A 22 18.08 39.77 -4.41
CA ILE A 22 16.93 39.15 -3.74
C ILE A 22 16.11 38.36 -4.75
N MET A 23 15.91 38.85 -5.97
CA MET A 23 15.24 38.09 -7.03
C MET A 23 15.99 36.85 -7.47
N LEU A 24 17.34 36.90 -7.54
CA LEU A 24 18.16 35.74 -7.87
C LEU A 24 18.13 34.64 -6.79
N VAL A 25 17.98 35.00 -5.52
CA VAL A 25 17.87 34.05 -4.41
C VAL A 25 16.53 33.31 -4.42
N GLN A 26 15.46 33.91 -4.94
CA GLN A 26 14.14 33.27 -5.04
C GLN A 26 14.08 32.16 -6.10
N ILE A 27 14.96 32.19 -7.09
CA ILE A 27 14.99 31.19 -8.18
C ILE A 27 15.63 29.87 -7.71
N SER A 28 16.36 29.88 -6.58
CA SER A 28 17.07 28.70 -6.05
C SER A 28 16.23 27.80 -5.12
N PHE A 29 14.99 28.19 -4.76
CA PHE A 29 14.03 27.29 -4.16
C PHE A 29 13.34 26.46 -5.25
N GLY A 30 14.14 25.69 -5.99
CA GLY A 30 13.65 24.62 -6.83
C GLY A 30 12.83 23.69 -5.97
N SER A 31 11.55 23.56 -6.30
CA SER A 31 10.65 22.57 -5.75
C SER A 31 11.39 21.23 -5.77
N VAL A 32 11.70 20.68 -4.60
CA VAL A 32 12.11 19.28 -4.48
C VAL A 32 10.87 18.49 -4.85
N ALA A 33 10.66 18.30 -6.14
CA ALA A 33 9.71 17.34 -6.63
C ALA A 33 10.20 15.99 -6.08
N PHE A 34 9.48 15.45 -5.11
CA PHE A 34 9.64 14.06 -4.74
C PHE A 34 9.51 13.26 -6.04
N ALA A 35 10.61 12.71 -6.50
CA ALA A 35 10.65 11.86 -7.67
C ALA A 35 9.73 10.66 -7.39
N GLN A 36 8.49 10.77 -7.82
CA GLN A 36 7.64 9.61 -8.01
C GLN A 36 8.36 8.78 -9.07
N THR A 37 8.68 7.56 -8.75
CA THR A 37 9.20 6.61 -9.75
C THR A 37 8.24 6.63 -10.91
N PRO A 38 8.67 7.04 -12.12
CA PRO A 38 7.74 7.20 -13.23
C PRO A 38 7.09 5.84 -13.53
N GLY A 39 5.80 5.72 -13.29
CA GLY A 39 5.02 4.61 -13.79
C GLY A 39 4.21 3.78 -12.79
N TYR A 40 4.44 3.85 -11.46
CA TYR A 40 3.64 3.09 -10.48
C TYR A 40 2.82 4.00 -9.59
N GLU A 41 1.50 3.84 -9.61
CA GLU A 41 0.59 4.58 -8.75
C GLU A 41 0.62 4.01 -7.34
N LYS A 42 0.83 4.87 -6.34
CA LYS A 42 0.77 4.44 -4.94
C LYS A 42 -0.69 4.28 -4.53
N ILE A 43 -1.04 3.10 -4.07
CA ILE A 43 -2.35 2.80 -3.50
C ILE A 43 -2.22 2.32 -2.06
N THR A 44 -3.35 2.31 -1.36
CA THR A 44 -3.51 1.81 0.00
C THR A 44 -4.45 0.61 0.02
N TRP A 45 -4.59 -0.04 1.15
CA TRP A 45 -5.54 -1.14 1.34
C TRP A 45 -7.00 -0.68 1.24
N ASP A 46 -7.30 0.56 1.64
CA ASP A 46 -8.63 1.13 1.52
C ASP A 46 -9.05 1.30 0.06
N ASP A 47 -8.11 1.55 -0.84
CA ASP A 47 -8.36 1.65 -2.28
C ASP A 47 -8.82 0.32 -2.93
N LEU A 48 -8.60 -0.80 -2.25
CA LEU A 48 -9.00 -2.15 -2.69
C LEU A 48 -10.34 -2.59 -2.09
N LEU A 49 -10.95 -1.81 -1.21
CA LEU A 49 -12.25 -2.11 -0.64
C LEU A 49 -13.36 -1.89 -1.67
N ASN A 50 -14.28 -2.81 -1.74
CA ASN A 50 -15.56 -2.58 -2.38
C ASN A 50 -16.49 -1.93 -1.36
N GLU A 51 -16.77 -0.65 -1.52
CA GLU A 51 -17.51 0.16 -0.53
C GLU A 51 -18.92 -0.36 -0.24
N GLU A 52 -19.65 -0.81 -1.28
CA GLU A 52 -21.02 -1.32 -1.12
C GLU A 52 -21.02 -2.61 -0.31
N TRP A 53 -20.13 -3.54 -0.65
CA TRP A 53 -19.99 -4.78 0.09
C TRP A 53 -19.55 -4.53 1.54
N TYR A 54 -18.62 -3.61 1.75
CA TYR A 54 -18.13 -3.28 3.09
C TYR A 54 -19.22 -2.61 3.95
N ALA A 55 -20.03 -1.75 3.35
CA ALA A 55 -21.17 -1.14 4.03
C ALA A 55 -22.23 -2.19 4.43
N GLN A 56 -22.50 -3.18 3.56
CA GLN A 56 -23.37 -4.30 3.88
C GLN A 56 -22.76 -5.19 4.96
N MET A 57 -21.49 -5.53 4.85
CA MET A 57 -20.79 -6.37 5.82
C MET A 57 -20.79 -5.76 7.23
N ARG A 58 -20.66 -4.44 7.37
CA ARG A 58 -20.77 -3.75 8.65
C ARG A 58 -22.16 -3.89 9.30
N LYS A 59 -23.22 -3.90 8.51
CA LYS A 59 -24.60 -4.17 9.01
C LYS A 59 -24.71 -5.61 9.47
N ASP A 60 -24.16 -6.54 8.71
CA ASP A 60 -24.21 -7.97 9.03
C ASP A 60 -23.41 -8.31 10.30
N VAL A 61 -22.28 -7.60 10.56
CA VAL A 61 -21.46 -7.80 11.78
C VAL A 61 -22.29 -7.64 13.06
N ALA A 62 -23.28 -6.75 13.07
CA ALA A 62 -24.18 -6.64 14.22
C ALA A 62 -24.95 -7.96 14.49
N SER A 63 -25.24 -8.74 13.46
CA SER A 63 -25.87 -10.07 13.60
C SER A 63 -24.87 -11.13 14.10
N TYR A 64 -23.59 -10.99 13.73
CA TYR A 64 -22.51 -11.84 14.21
C TYR A 64 -22.08 -11.53 15.65
N GLY A 65 -22.46 -10.37 16.21
CA GLY A 65 -22.25 -10.04 17.63
C GLY A 65 -22.87 -11.06 18.58
N ARG A 66 -23.89 -11.80 18.13
CA ARG A 66 -24.46 -12.93 18.89
C ARG A 66 -23.48 -14.10 19.08
N MET A 67 -22.44 -14.20 18.24
CA MET A 67 -21.40 -15.23 18.40
C MET A 67 -20.72 -15.19 19.76
N ALA A 68 -20.55 -13.99 20.33
CA ALA A 68 -19.94 -13.84 21.65
C ALA A 68 -20.73 -14.54 22.79
N PHE A 69 -21.99 -14.87 22.53
CA PHE A 69 -22.88 -15.53 23.51
C PHE A 69 -23.11 -17.02 23.20
N LEU A 70 -22.57 -17.52 22.09
CA LEU A 70 -22.66 -18.94 21.74
C LEU A 70 -21.57 -19.72 22.47
N LYS A 71 -21.89 -20.94 22.84
CA LYS A 71 -20.91 -21.86 23.42
C LYS A 71 -19.89 -22.27 22.35
N ASP A 72 -18.61 -22.14 22.65
CA ASP A 72 -17.53 -22.59 21.78
C ASP A 72 -17.72 -24.05 21.37
N GLY A 73 -17.54 -24.31 20.07
CA GLY A 73 -17.71 -25.66 19.50
C GLY A 73 -19.19 -26.12 19.38
N SER A 74 -20.18 -25.23 19.64
CA SER A 74 -21.57 -25.57 19.35
C SER A 74 -21.82 -25.59 17.84
N GLU A 75 -22.75 -26.43 17.38
CA GLU A 75 -23.13 -26.53 15.97
C GLU A 75 -23.58 -25.18 15.39
N GLU A 76 -24.23 -24.36 16.20
CA GLU A 76 -24.67 -23.01 15.80
C GLU A 76 -23.49 -22.08 15.62
N ALA A 77 -22.49 -22.10 16.51
CA ALA A 77 -21.27 -21.33 16.40
C ALA A 77 -20.47 -21.74 15.13
N GLU A 78 -20.33 -23.03 14.88
CA GLU A 78 -19.65 -23.53 13.68
C GLU A 78 -20.34 -23.12 12.37
N LYS A 79 -21.67 -23.23 12.31
CA LYS A 79 -22.45 -22.77 11.15
C LYS A 79 -22.29 -21.30 10.89
N LEU A 80 -22.30 -20.48 11.95
CA LEU A 80 -22.16 -19.04 11.84
C LEU A 80 -20.73 -18.65 11.39
N MET A 81 -19.70 -19.30 11.96
CA MET A 81 -18.31 -19.11 11.53
C MET A 81 -18.10 -19.51 10.07
N LYS A 82 -18.67 -20.63 9.64
CA LYS A 82 -18.58 -21.08 8.25
C LYS A 82 -19.27 -20.07 7.30
N SER A 83 -20.44 -19.58 7.67
CA SER A 83 -21.16 -18.55 6.89
C SER A 83 -20.37 -17.25 6.80
N LEU A 84 -19.79 -16.80 7.91
CA LEU A 84 -18.93 -15.61 7.91
C LEU A 84 -17.70 -15.82 7.02
N ARG A 85 -17.03 -16.96 7.17
CA ARG A 85 -15.87 -17.30 6.35
C ARG A 85 -16.19 -17.26 4.86
N GLN A 86 -17.29 -17.88 4.46
CA GLN A 86 -17.74 -17.89 3.08
C GLN A 86 -17.93 -16.46 2.55
N LYS A 87 -18.62 -15.59 3.30
CA LYS A 87 -18.82 -14.19 2.91
C LYS A 87 -17.49 -13.43 2.74
N LEU A 88 -16.53 -13.67 3.61
CA LEU A 88 -15.20 -13.06 3.52
C LEU A 88 -14.44 -13.57 2.29
N ASP A 89 -14.51 -14.87 2.01
CA ASP A 89 -13.86 -15.50 0.86
C ASP A 89 -14.48 -15.06 -0.48
N GLU A 90 -15.76 -14.72 -0.48
CA GLU A 90 -16.53 -14.24 -1.65
C GLU A 90 -16.48 -12.71 -1.80
N ALA A 91 -15.78 -11.97 -0.92
CA ALA A 91 -15.71 -10.52 -0.98
C ALA A 91 -15.31 -10.02 -2.38
N PRO A 92 -16.13 -9.15 -3.02
CA PRO A 92 -15.88 -8.67 -4.37
C PRO A 92 -14.71 -7.70 -4.40
N VAL A 93 -13.96 -7.71 -5.48
CA VAL A 93 -12.84 -6.79 -5.72
C VAL A 93 -13.34 -5.41 -6.14
N ALA A 94 -12.53 -4.37 -5.90
CA ALA A 94 -12.76 -3.03 -6.44
C ALA A 94 -12.10 -2.93 -7.83
N PRO A 95 -12.84 -2.61 -8.91
CA PRO A 95 -12.30 -2.65 -10.27
C PRO A 95 -11.35 -1.49 -10.60
N LYS A 96 -11.33 -0.44 -9.80
CA LYS A 96 -10.63 0.83 -10.07
C LYS A 96 -9.17 0.69 -10.48
N TYR A 97 -8.46 -0.26 -9.88
CA TYR A 97 -7.01 -0.44 -10.10
C TYR A 97 -6.64 -1.69 -10.89
N ILE A 98 -7.61 -2.45 -11.35
CA ILE A 98 -7.38 -3.63 -12.18
C ILE A 98 -6.72 -3.22 -13.50
N GLY A 99 -5.66 -3.93 -13.89
CA GLY A 99 -4.83 -3.64 -15.08
C GLY A 99 -3.88 -2.45 -14.92
N ARG A 100 -3.82 -1.83 -13.74
CA ARG A 100 -2.95 -0.68 -13.50
C ARG A 100 -1.63 -1.10 -12.85
N LYS A 101 -0.57 -0.37 -13.18
CA LYS A 101 0.72 -0.48 -12.51
C LYS A 101 0.65 0.24 -11.18
N ILE A 102 0.72 -0.51 -10.09
CA ILE A 102 0.58 0.01 -8.73
C ILE A 102 1.79 -0.32 -7.87
N ARG A 103 1.94 0.45 -6.81
CA ARG A 103 2.80 0.10 -5.68
C ARG A 103 2.01 0.18 -4.39
N MET A 104 2.15 -0.82 -3.54
CA MET A 104 1.47 -0.87 -2.26
C MET A 104 2.33 -1.54 -1.19
N PRO A 105 2.18 -1.15 0.08
CA PRO A 105 2.87 -1.80 1.20
C PRO A 105 2.01 -2.90 1.80
N GLY A 106 2.66 -3.89 2.42
CA GLY A 106 1.95 -4.90 3.19
C GLY A 106 2.88 -5.85 3.92
N PHE A 107 2.27 -6.77 4.65
CA PHE A 107 2.96 -7.83 5.37
C PHE A 107 3.01 -9.09 4.51
N VAL A 108 4.15 -9.77 4.54
CA VAL A 108 4.41 -11.00 3.78
C VAL A 108 3.89 -12.21 4.54
N VAL A 109 3.09 -13.04 3.87
CA VAL A 109 2.73 -14.40 4.31
C VAL A 109 3.24 -15.38 3.28
N PRO A 110 4.41 -16.02 3.51
CA PRO A 110 5.00 -16.94 2.55
C PRO A 110 4.08 -18.14 2.28
N LEU A 111 4.03 -18.57 1.02
CA LEU A 111 3.34 -19.79 0.61
C LEU A 111 4.38 -20.89 0.27
N ASP A 112 3.97 -22.15 0.32
CA ASP A 112 4.80 -23.25 -0.15
C ASP A 112 4.83 -23.34 -1.68
N ALA A 113 3.87 -22.69 -2.34
CA ALA A 113 3.78 -22.63 -3.79
C ALA A 113 5.00 -21.92 -4.41
N VAL A 114 5.55 -22.56 -5.45
CA VAL A 114 6.68 -22.04 -6.21
C VAL A 114 6.25 -21.87 -7.66
N ARG A 115 6.41 -20.66 -8.20
CA ARG A 115 6.21 -20.36 -9.63
C ARG A 115 7.54 -19.92 -10.23
N ASP A 116 7.94 -20.54 -11.33
CA ASP A 116 9.18 -20.21 -12.04
C ASP A 116 10.43 -20.18 -11.12
N GLY A 117 10.50 -21.15 -10.19
CA GLY A 117 11.59 -21.25 -9.23
C GLY A 117 11.57 -20.24 -8.09
N ARG A 118 10.48 -19.47 -7.93
CA ARG A 118 10.31 -18.47 -6.87
C ARG A 118 9.09 -18.76 -6.03
N ARG A 119 9.27 -18.56 -4.72
CA ARG A 119 8.18 -18.73 -3.76
C ARG A 119 7.19 -17.59 -3.89
N GLU A 120 5.92 -17.92 -4.08
CA GLU A 120 4.81 -16.99 -4.00
C GLU A 120 4.51 -16.64 -2.54
N PHE A 121 3.83 -15.52 -2.32
CA PHE A 121 3.39 -15.11 -1.00
C PHE A 121 2.08 -14.32 -1.07
N LEU A 122 1.36 -14.26 0.03
CA LEU A 122 0.26 -13.31 0.18
C LEU A 122 0.80 -12.01 0.76
N LEU A 123 0.33 -10.90 0.23
CA LEU A 123 0.47 -9.59 0.81
C LEU A 123 -0.82 -9.27 1.56
N VAL A 124 -0.72 -8.84 2.82
CA VAL A 124 -1.87 -8.60 3.71
C VAL A 124 -1.72 -7.27 4.45
N PRO A 125 -2.85 -6.65 4.93
CA PRO A 125 -2.85 -5.28 5.44
C PRO A 125 -2.30 -5.11 6.86
N TYR A 126 -2.31 -6.15 7.70
CA TYR A 126 -1.92 -6.03 9.10
C TYR A 126 -1.09 -7.21 9.59
N PHE A 127 -0.34 -6.98 10.66
CA PHE A 127 0.50 -8.00 11.28
C PHE A 127 -0.33 -9.15 11.84
N GLY A 128 0.12 -10.38 11.61
CA GLY A 128 -0.54 -11.59 12.10
C GLY A 128 -1.70 -12.10 11.25
N ALA A 129 -2.13 -11.35 10.22
CA ALA A 129 -3.16 -11.81 9.30
C ALA A 129 -2.80 -13.16 8.67
N CYS A 130 -3.76 -14.07 8.55
CA CYS A 130 -3.60 -15.41 7.98
C CYS A 130 -2.69 -16.37 8.76
N ILE A 131 -2.07 -15.94 9.87
CA ILE A 131 -1.16 -16.76 10.68
C ILE A 131 -1.69 -16.92 12.11
N HIS A 132 -1.95 -15.79 12.79
CA HIS A 132 -2.38 -15.76 14.19
C HIS A 132 -3.84 -15.28 14.34
N THR A 133 -4.40 -14.71 13.29
CA THR A 133 -5.78 -14.21 13.24
C THR A 133 -6.48 -14.78 12.01
N PRO A 134 -7.81 -14.84 11.99
CA PRO A 134 -8.55 -15.23 10.79
C PRO A 134 -8.09 -14.40 9.58
N PRO A 135 -8.03 -15.00 8.39
CA PRO A 135 -7.68 -14.27 7.17
C PRO A 135 -8.62 -13.10 6.94
N PRO A 136 -8.13 -11.96 6.40
CA PRO A 136 -8.97 -10.86 5.97
C PRO A 136 -9.89 -11.28 4.81
N PRO A 137 -10.85 -10.41 4.41
CA PRO A 137 -11.66 -10.65 3.22
C PRO A 137 -10.79 -10.81 1.96
N ALA A 138 -11.28 -11.56 0.98
CA ALA A 138 -10.53 -11.82 -0.26
C ALA A 138 -10.06 -10.53 -0.97
N ASN A 139 -10.84 -9.45 -0.90
CA ASN A 139 -10.47 -8.14 -1.44
C ASN A 139 -9.45 -7.36 -0.60
N GLN A 140 -8.93 -7.96 0.46
CA GLN A 140 -7.83 -7.46 1.30
C GLN A 140 -6.65 -8.44 1.32
N ILE A 141 -6.56 -9.33 0.32
CA ILE A 141 -5.45 -10.25 0.13
C ILE A 141 -5.00 -10.19 -1.33
N VAL A 142 -3.71 -9.98 -1.55
CA VAL A 142 -3.09 -9.98 -2.88
C VAL A 142 -2.11 -11.15 -2.96
N LEU A 143 -2.32 -12.07 -3.91
CA LEU A 143 -1.35 -13.10 -4.24
C LEU A 143 -0.22 -12.48 -5.06
N VAL A 144 0.99 -12.52 -4.54
CA VAL A 144 2.17 -11.95 -5.19
C VAL A 144 3.06 -13.06 -5.75
N SER A 145 3.28 -13.00 -7.06
CA SER A 145 4.22 -13.87 -7.78
C SER A 145 5.44 -13.02 -8.19
N PRO A 146 6.63 -13.24 -7.61
CA PRO A 146 7.82 -12.49 -8.01
C PRO A 146 8.20 -12.78 -9.47
N HIS A 147 8.38 -11.73 -10.30
CA HIS A 147 8.78 -11.87 -11.70
C HIS A 147 10.12 -12.59 -11.82
N SER A 148 10.33 -13.38 -12.91
CA SER A 148 11.52 -14.21 -13.11
C SER A 148 12.87 -13.48 -13.09
N LYS A 149 12.89 -12.19 -13.43
CA LYS A 149 14.09 -11.33 -13.39
C LYS A 149 14.33 -10.64 -12.06
N LEU A 150 13.37 -10.73 -11.12
CA LEU A 150 13.50 -10.07 -9.82
C LEU A 150 14.58 -10.78 -8.97
N LYS A 151 15.54 -10.01 -8.49
CA LYS A 151 16.55 -10.48 -7.53
C LYS A 151 16.26 -9.88 -6.18
N LEU A 152 15.93 -10.71 -5.21
CA LEU A 152 15.82 -10.31 -3.81
C LEU A 152 17.21 -10.32 -3.16
N SER A 153 17.52 -9.31 -2.38
CA SER A 153 18.78 -9.23 -1.61
C SER A 153 18.84 -10.28 -0.48
N LYS A 154 17.68 -10.67 0.03
CA LYS A 154 17.49 -11.75 1.01
C LYS A 154 16.16 -12.45 0.73
N PRO A 155 15.97 -13.70 1.19
CA PRO A 155 14.66 -14.32 1.21
C PRO A 155 13.65 -13.47 2.02
N LEU A 156 12.39 -13.50 1.60
CA LEU A 156 11.31 -12.89 2.37
C LEU A 156 10.89 -13.82 3.49
N GLU A 157 10.76 -13.26 4.68
CA GLU A 157 10.33 -13.97 5.88
C GLU A 157 8.88 -13.63 6.22
N SER A 158 8.25 -14.48 7.03
CA SER A 158 6.91 -14.22 7.53
C SER A 158 6.84 -12.88 8.26
N MET A 159 5.84 -12.07 7.92
CA MET A 159 5.59 -10.75 8.48
C MET A 159 6.65 -9.69 8.15
N ASP A 160 7.59 -9.94 7.22
CA ASP A 160 8.36 -8.85 6.62
C ASP A 160 7.41 -7.78 6.07
N VAL A 161 7.72 -6.52 6.30
CA VAL A 161 6.94 -5.40 5.73
C VAL A 161 7.64 -4.90 4.49
N VAL A 162 6.96 -4.97 3.36
CA VAL A 162 7.54 -4.64 2.05
C VAL A 162 6.66 -3.69 1.25
N TRP A 163 7.29 -2.96 0.33
CA TRP A 163 6.65 -2.39 -0.83
C TRP A 163 6.72 -3.40 -1.98
N VAL A 164 5.62 -3.53 -2.69
CA VAL A 164 5.52 -4.35 -3.90
C VAL A 164 5.09 -3.46 -5.06
N GLU A 165 5.76 -3.59 -6.21
CA GLU A 165 5.42 -2.89 -7.45
C GLU A 165 5.12 -3.90 -8.55
N GLY A 166 3.99 -3.71 -9.24
CA GLY A 166 3.56 -4.60 -10.32
C GLY A 166 2.22 -4.19 -10.91
N GLU A 167 1.71 -5.00 -11.85
CA GLU A 167 0.38 -4.84 -12.40
C GLU A 167 -0.63 -5.61 -11.55
N LEU A 168 -1.66 -4.92 -11.06
CA LEU A 168 -2.72 -5.53 -10.27
C LEU A 168 -3.75 -6.18 -11.18
N LYS A 169 -4.11 -7.44 -10.89
CA LYS A 169 -5.11 -8.20 -11.64
C LYS A 169 -6.17 -8.74 -10.70
N GLU A 170 -7.38 -8.85 -11.21
CA GLU A 170 -8.41 -9.63 -10.55
C GLU A 170 -8.09 -11.12 -10.75
N ALA A 171 -7.90 -11.85 -9.66
CA ALA A 171 -7.69 -13.28 -9.70
C ALA A 171 -8.04 -13.89 -8.33
N ARG A 172 -9.17 -14.57 -8.27
CA ARG A 172 -9.55 -15.28 -7.06
C ARG A 172 -8.78 -16.60 -6.98
N THR A 173 -7.97 -16.72 -5.94
CA THR A 173 -7.12 -17.90 -5.74
C THR A 173 -7.27 -18.41 -4.32
N GLN A 174 -7.62 -19.69 -4.18
CA GLN A 174 -7.62 -20.39 -2.89
C GLN A 174 -6.18 -20.79 -2.54
N THR A 175 -5.74 -20.45 -1.34
CA THR A 175 -4.44 -20.87 -0.80
C THR A 175 -4.63 -21.54 0.56
N GLN A 176 -3.57 -22.15 1.09
CA GLN A 176 -3.58 -22.72 2.45
C GLN A 176 -3.81 -21.67 3.55
N SER A 177 -3.51 -20.39 3.28
CA SER A 177 -3.59 -19.29 4.25
C SER A 177 -4.80 -18.38 4.04
N GLY A 178 -5.59 -18.58 2.99
CA GLY A 178 -6.79 -17.80 2.70
C GLY A 178 -7.08 -17.66 1.21
N VAL A 179 -8.17 -16.95 0.89
CA VAL A 179 -8.56 -16.64 -0.48
C VAL A 179 -8.09 -15.25 -0.85
N SER A 180 -7.26 -15.13 -1.89
CA SER A 180 -6.94 -13.81 -2.47
C SER A 180 -7.97 -13.41 -3.52
N GLY A 181 -8.37 -12.15 -3.55
CA GLY A 181 -9.21 -11.57 -4.61
C GLY A 181 -8.40 -10.98 -5.75
N TYR A 182 -7.13 -10.68 -5.49
CA TYR A 182 -6.20 -10.06 -6.42
C TYR A 182 -4.95 -10.90 -6.62
N SER A 183 -4.31 -10.73 -7.77
CA SER A 183 -2.94 -11.17 -8.01
C SER A 183 -2.08 -10.01 -8.51
N LEU A 184 -0.76 -10.09 -8.27
CA LEU A 184 0.20 -9.10 -8.70
C LEU A 184 1.50 -9.80 -9.07
N GLU A 185 1.96 -9.65 -10.32
CA GLU A 185 3.29 -10.05 -10.73
C GLU A 185 4.28 -8.97 -10.32
N ALA A 186 5.07 -9.23 -9.28
CA ALA A 186 5.96 -8.24 -8.70
C ALA A 186 7.24 -8.09 -9.53
N ILE A 187 7.47 -6.89 -10.06
CA ILE A 187 8.71 -6.53 -10.74
C ILE A 187 9.74 -5.89 -9.80
N GLN A 188 9.27 -5.30 -8.69
CA GLN A 188 10.11 -4.81 -7.59
C GLN A 188 9.49 -5.16 -6.24
N ILE A 189 10.35 -5.55 -5.31
CA ILE A 189 10.03 -5.77 -3.89
C ILE A 189 11.17 -5.19 -3.07
N TYR A 190 10.86 -4.32 -2.13
CA TYR A 190 11.87 -3.69 -1.26
C TYR A 190 11.32 -3.44 0.15
N PRO A 191 12.19 -3.37 1.18
CA PRO A 191 11.76 -3.19 2.56
C PRO A 191 10.96 -1.90 2.75
N TYR A 192 9.87 -1.98 3.52
CA TYR A 192 9.15 -0.81 4.00
C TYR A 192 9.99 -0.10 5.05
N LYS A 193 10.66 0.99 4.67
CA LYS A 193 11.31 1.88 5.63
C LYS A 193 10.27 2.89 6.09
N ALA A 194 9.85 2.82 7.34
CA ALA A 194 9.03 3.85 7.94
C ALA A 194 9.76 5.19 7.81
N LEU A 195 9.09 6.22 7.29
CA LEU A 195 9.62 7.58 7.10
C LEU A 195 9.93 8.31 8.43
N HIS A 196 10.02 7.60 9.56
CA HIS A 196 10.14 8.14 10.92
C HIS A 196 11.48 7.81 11.58
N GLN A 197 12.61 7.91 10.88
CA GLN A 197 13.92 7.91 11.54
C GLN A 197 14.76 9.14 11.20
N ASN A 198 14.16 10.33 11.05
CA ASN A 198 14.90 11.58 11.05
C ASN A 198 14.20 12.63 11.94
N LYS A 199 14.17 12.37 13.26
CA LYS A 199 14.13 13.39 14.29
C LYS A 199 15.13 12.96 15.37
N LYS A 200 16.36 13.32 15.16
CA LYS A 200 17.35 13.60 16.20
C LYS A 200 17.83 15.02 16.00
#